data_48bf5eb27d88c2b665d5ea8881810140
#
_entry.id   48bf5eb27d88c2b665d5ea8881810140
#
_cell.length_a   1.000
_cell.length_b   1.000
_cell.length_c   1.000
_cell.angle_alpha   90.00
_cell.angle_beta   90.00
_cell.angle_gamma   90.00
#
_symmetry.space_group_name_H-M   'P 1'
#
loop_
_entity.id
_entity.type
_entity.pdbx_description
1 polymer ?
#
loop_
_entity_poly.entity_id
_entity_poly.type
_entity_poly.pdbx_seq_one_letter_code
_entity_poly.pdbx_strand_id
1 'polypeptide(L)'
;MRAISKVAAGWWDYTTLDDKLLQDAAALSADDVLSLSRPGFTIRAYDTLESFYLAEALEYVHAWQQATDSEPTGICGPIGPTEQLPLVAQIVNDLQIDVRNGHFWGMDEWYLNDQEIPITHPLSFAKADLDLCFSHIDKKLRMPHEHLHFLRKDNIDAYCQSYDQVRCLLMQGGQGEVKHWAFNDPLKREGAYQDQPPSPEEYRKLRTRIVDLHPMTIIQNARTSGGGVVSNVPSQAITVGPVETWKAEKVSIWHAGQHDNPFGLRLTTLMISKHLPDSAVPMSLLADHPNVQFNFYRPGIGTCAAEMH
;
A
#
# COMPACT_ATOMS: atom_id res chain seq x y z
N MET A 1 0.96 -7.74 -30.24
CA MET A 1 1.62 -6.59 -29.56
C MET A 1 0.65 -6.09 -28.50
N ARG A 2 1.11 -5.90 -27.27
CA ARG A 2 0.27 -5.40 -26.18
C ARG A 2 -0.11 -3.92 -26.44
N ALA A 3 -1.29 -3.51 -26.00
CA ALA A 3 -1.79 -2.15 -26.20
C ALA A 3 -0.88 -1.09 -25.60
N ILE A 4 -0.96 0.14 -26.12
CA ILE A 4 -0.30 1.31 -25.52
C ILE A 4 -1.24 1.86 -24.45
N SER A 5 -0.67 2.34 -23.33
CA SER A 5 -1.44 2.99 -22.29
C SER A 5 -2.29 4.13 -22.84
N LYS A 6 -3.55 4.19 -22.42
CA LYS A 6 -4.50 5.27 -22.76
C LYS A 6 -4.24 6.56 -21.94
N VAL A 7 -3.39 6.46 -20.89
CA VAL A 7 -3.11 7.56 -19.95
C VAL A 7 -1.69 8.11 -20.14
N ALA A 8 -0.69 7.21 -20.23
CA ALA A 8 0.71 7.58 -20.29
C ALA A 8 1.46 6.63 -21.24
N ALA A 9 1.62 7.00 -22.51
CA ALA A 9 2.16 6.13 -23.57
C ALA A 9 3.58 5.57 -23.28
N GLY A 10 4.37 6.27 -22.45
CA GLY A 10 5.69 5.84 -21.99
C GLY A 10 5.70 4.91 -20.78
N TRP A 11 4.53 4.42 -20.36
CA TRP A 11 4.37 3.58 -19.18
C TRP A 11 3.52 2.35 -19.47
N TRP A 12 3.67 1.32 -18.63
CA TRP A 12 2.71 0.24 -18.53
C TRP A 12 1.66 0.61 -17.48
N ASP A 13 0.41 0.24 -17.67
CA ASP A 13 -0.66 0.34 -16.68
C ASP A 13 -1.83 -0.58 -17.07
N TYR A 14 -2.86 -0.62 -16.22
CA TYR A 14 -4.02 -1.50 -16.41
C TYR A 14 -4.78 -1.26 -17.73
N THR A 15 -4.66 -0.08 -18.35
CA THR A 15 -5.34 0.20 -19.64
C THR A 15 -4.72 -0.55 -20.82
N THR A 16 -3.59 -1.25 -20.58
CA THR A 16 -2.92 -2.12 -21.57
C THR A 16 -3.39 -3.57 -21.49
N LEU A 17 -4.26 -3.91 -20.53
CA LEU A 17 -4.85 -5.24 -20.39
C LEU A 17 -5.91 -5.51 -21.46
N ASP A 18 -6.35 -6.77 -21.54
CA ASP A 18 -7.45 -7.19 -22.38
C ASP A 18 -8.77 -6.49 -21.99
N ASP A 19 -9.48 -5.96 -22.99
CA ASP A 19 -10.72 -5.20 -22.76
C ASP A 19 -11.81 -6.07 -22.11
N LYS A 20 -11.86 -7.38 -22.40
CA LYS A 20 -12.83 -8.27 -21.76
C LYS A 20 -12.59 -8.40 -20.26
N LEU A 21 -11.32 -8.54 -19.84
CA LEU A 21 -10.96 -8.58 -18.41
C LEU A 21 -11.38 -7.29 -17.69
N LEU A 22 -11.15 -6.14 -18.35
CA LEU A 22 -11.57 -4.84 -17.79
C LEU A 22 -13.09 -4.72 -17.66
N GLN A 23 -13.85 -5.19 -18.67
CA GLN A 23 -15.31 -5.23 -18.63
C GLN A 23 -15.84 -6.19 -17.58
N ASP A 24 -15.29 -7.40 -17.48
CA ASP A 24 -15.67 -8.38 -16.47
C ASP A 24 -15.44 -7.83 -15.06
N ALA A 25 -14.31 -7.13 -14.83
CA ALA A 25 -14.05 -6.48 -13.56
C ALA A 25 -15.05 -5.36 -13.25
N ALA A 26 -15.31 -4.48 -14.22
CA ALA A 26 -16.23 -3.34 -14.04
C ALA A 26 -17.67 -3.78 -13.72
N ALA A 27 -18.07 -4.97 -14.17
CA ALA A 27 -19.42 -5.51 -13.95
C ALA A 27 -19.65 -6.09 -12.55
N LEU A 28 -18.58 -6.30 -11.75
CA LEU A 28 -18.71 -6.92 -10.42
C LEU A 28 -19.49 -6.02 -9.46
N SER A 29 -20.49 -6.59 -8.79
CA SER A 29 -21.13 -6.01 -7.61
C SER A 29 -20.26 -6.18 -6.35
N ALA A 30 -20.65 -5.57 -5.23
CA ALA A 30 -19.99 -5.78 -3.94
C ALA A 30 -20.05 -7.25 -3.49
N ASP A 31 -21.16 -7.93 -3.74
CA ASP A 31 -21.34 -9.33 -3.37
C ASP A 31 -20.54 -10.28 -4.28
N ASP A 32 -20.42 -9.94 -5.57
CA ASP A 32 -19.52 -10.66 -6.48
C ASP A 32 -18.07 -10.55 -5.99
N VAL A 33 -17.61 -9.34 -5.61
CA VAL A 33 -16.27 -9.14 -5.06
C VAL A 33 -16.04 -10.00 -3.82
N LEU A 34 -16.99 -10.05 -2.87
CA LEU A 34 -16.87 -10.89 -1.68
C LEU A 34 -16.75 -12.38 -2.03
N SER A 35 -17.46 -12.83 -3.06
CA SER A 35 -17.44 -14.22 -3.53
C SER A 35 -16.09 -14.66 -4.14
N LEU A 36 -15.19 -13.71 -4.44
CA LEU A 36 -13.86 -13.98 -4.99
C LEU A 36 -12.85 -14.52 -3.98
N SER A 37 -13.20 -14.61 -2.69
CA SER A 37 -12.33 -15.20 -1.67
C SER A 37 -11.97 -16.66 -2.01
N ARG A 38 -10.72 -17.03 -1.73
CA ARG A 38 -10.18 -18.38 -1.95
C ARG A 38 -9.12 -18.71 -0.89
N PRO A 39 -8.64 -19.94 -0.75
CA PRO A 39 -7.52 -20.25 0.12
C PRO A 39 -6.31 -19.34 -0.17
N GLY A 40 -5.77 -18.70 0.87
CA GLY A 40 -4.69 -17.72 0.78
C GLY A 40 -5.11 -16.31 0.35
N PHE A 41 -6.38 -16.10 -0.04
CA PHE A 41 -6.91 -14.79 -0.39
C PHE A 41 -8.30 -14.56 0.20
N THR A 42 -8.39 -13.70 1.19
CA THR A 42 -9.64 -13.38 1.90
C THR A 42 -10.11 -11.97 1.57
N ILE A 43 -11.41 -11.80 1.35
CA ILE A 43 -12.01 -10.49 1.15
C ILE A 43 -13.03 -10.25 2.27
N ARG A 44 -12.98 -9.06 2.87
CA ARG A 44 -13.88 -8.62 3.94
C ARG A 44 -14.53 -7.29 3.59
N ALA A 45 -15.81 -7.17 3.86
CA ALA A 45 -16.54 -5.91 3.77
C ALA A 45 -16.91 -5.40 5.16
N TYR A 46 -16.94 -4.09 5.29
CA TYR A 46 -17.37 -3.38 6.49
C TYR A 46 -18.52 -2.44 6.11
N ASP A 47 -19.55 -2.39 6.94
CA ASP A 47 -20.74 -1.60 6.64
C ASP A 47 -20.67 -0.17 7.20
N THR A 48 -19.72 0.09 8.13
CA THR A 48 -19.44 1.43 8.67
C THR A 48 -17.96 1.75 8.63
N LEU A 49 -17.62 3.05 8.49
CA LEU A 49 -16.23 3.51 8.52
C LEU A 49 -15.59 3.32 9.89
N GLU A 50 -16.37 3.44 10.97
CA GLU A 50 -15.87 3.22 12.33
C GLU A 50 -15.38 1.77 12.51
N SER A 51 -16.15 0.78 12.07
CA SER A 51 -15.74 -0.62 12.15
C SER A 51 -14.57 -0.93 11.21
N PHE A 52 -14.51 -0.27 10.05
CA PHE A 52 -13.43 -0.40 9.09
C PHE A 52 -12.11 0.11 9.69
N TYR A 53 -12.04 1.36 10.13
CA TYR A 53 -10.82 1.94 10.69
C TYR A 53 -10.42 1.33 12.03
N LEU A 54 -11.39 0.93 12.87
CA LEU A 54 -11.09 0.19 14.09
C LEU A 54 -10.41 -1.16 13.80
N ALA A 55 -10.93 -1.91 12.83
CA ALA A 55 -10.34 -3.19 12.46
C ALA A 55 -8.94 -3.02 11.84
N GLU A 56 -8.73 -1.95 11.06
CA GLU A 56 -7.43 -1.57 10.51
C GLU A 56 -6.42 -1.21 11.62
N ALA A 57 -6.83 -0.42 12.61
CA ALA A 57 -6.00 -0.06 13.77
C ALA A 57 -5.64 -1.27 14.62
N LEU A 58 -6.56 -2.21 14.81
CA LEU A 58 -6.32 -3.42 15.58
C LEU A 58 -5.26 -4.34 14.95
N GLU A 59 -5.03 -4.28 13.64
CA GLU A 59 -3.93 -5.02 13.01
C GLU A 59 -2.56 -4.55 13.53
N TYR A 60 -2.36 -3.23 13.74
CA TYR A 60 -1.14 -2.68 14.35
C TYR A 60 -0.93 -3.21 15.76
N VAL A 61 -1.96 -3.03 16.59
CA VAL A 61 -1.92 -3.45 17.99
C VAL A 61 -1.64 -4.94 18.11
N HIS A 62 -2.30 -5.75 17.28
CA HIS A 62 -2.12 -7.22 17.27
C HIS A 62 -0.71 -7.65 16.89
N ALA A 63 -0.10 -6.97 15.90
CA ALA A 63 1.26 -7.25 15.49
C ALA A 63 2.25 -6.91 16.63
N TRP A 64 2.08 -5.77 17.29
CA TRP A 64 2.99 -5.34 18.36
C TRP A 64 2.81 -6.10 19.67
N GLN A 65 1.60 -6.58 19.97
CA GLN A 65 1.36 -7.43 21.15
C GLN A 65 2.09 -8.79 21.09
N GLN A 66 2.49 -9.22 19.91
CA GLN A 66 3.25 -10.47 19.74
C GLN A 66 4.76 -10.27 19.95
N ALA A 67 5.23 -9.01 19.98
CA ALA A 67 6.64 -8.70 20.15
C ALA A 67 7.13 -9.01 21.56
N THR A 68 8.28 -9.65 21.65
CA THR A 68 9.01 -9.90 22.90
C THR A 68 10.47 -9.51 22.73
N ASP A 69 11.22 -9.43 23.83
CA ASP A 69 12.67 -9.15 23.80
C ASP A 69 13.46 -10.16 22.96
N SER A 70 13.02 -11.42 22.92
CA SER A 70 13.68 -12.49 22.16
C SER A 70 13.14 -12.66 20.74
N GLU A 71 11.92 -12.22 20.48
CA GLU A 71 11.25 -12.33 19.18
C GLU A 71 10.57 -11.00 18.82
N PRO A 72 11.33 -10.00 18.37
CA PRO A 72 10.76 -8.74 17.95
C PRO A 72 9.90 -8.93 16.71
N THR A 73 8.73 -8.31 16.71
CA THR A 73 7.79 -8.33 15.57
C THR A 73 7.40 -6.92 15.17
N GLY A 74 6.94 -6.76 13.95
CA GLY A 74 6.53 -5.46 13.47
C GLY A 74 5.53 -5.50 12.34
N ILE A 75 5.13 -4.30 11.95
CA ILE A 75 4.22 -4.02 10.85
C ILE A 75 4.87 -3.00 9.91
N CYS A 76 4.74 -3.24 8.60
CA CYS A 76 4.99 -2.21 7.59
C CYS A 76 3.66 -1.53 7.27
N GLY A 77 3.60 -0.21 7.47
CA GLY A 77 2.36 0.55 7.36
C GLY A 77 2.45 1.72 6.37
N PRO A 78 1.32 2.06 5.72
CA PRO A 78 1.23 3.15 4.76
C PRO A 78 0.89 4.48 5.43
N ILE A 79 1.08 5.55 4.67
CA ILE A 79 0.32 6.79 4.82
C ILE A 79 -0.71 6.85 3.69
N GLY A 80 -1.94 6.47 4.02
CA GLY A 80 -3.08 6.45 3.14
C GLY A 80 -3.75 5.07 3.07
N PRO A 81 -4.83 4.87 3.81
CA PRO A 81 -5.50 5.82 4.71
C PRO A 81 -4.67 6.17 5.96
N THR A 82 -5.10 7.20 6.70
CA THR A 82 -4.44 7.67 7.94
C THR A 82 -5.36 7.70 9.15
N GLU A 83 -6.65 7.48 8.95
CA GLU A 83 -7.69 7.61 9.97
C GLU A 83 -7.55 6.56 11.09
N GLN A 84 -6.90 5.42 10.82
CA GLN A 84 -6.60 4.39 11.81
C GLN A 84 -5.47 4.81 12.77
N LEU A 85 -4.55 5.67 12.36
CA LEU A 85 -3.35 5.99 13.13
C LEU A 85 -3.64 6.61 14.51
N PRO A 86 -4.53 7.62 14.65
CA PRO A 86 -4.93 8.11 15.96
C PRO A 86 -5.61 7.05 16.83
N LEU A 87 -6.38 6.13 16.22
CA LEU A 87 -7.03 5.04 16.94
C LEU A 87 -6.00 4.04 17.49
N VAL A 88 -4.93 3.77 16.74
CA VAL A 88 -3.82 2.93 17.25
C VAL A 88 -3.24 3.51 18.53
N ALA A 89 -2.89 4.80 18.53
CA ALA A 89 -2.32 5.47 19.71
C ALA A 89 -3.31 5.46 20.88
N GLN A 90 -4.58 5.72 20.62
CA GLN A 90 -5.63 5.69 21.64
C GLN A 90 -5.78 4.30 22.26
N ILE A 91 -5.90 3.24 21.45
CA ILE A 91 -6.03 1.85 21.93
C ILE A 91 -4.82 1.44 22.77
N VAL A 92 -3.61 1.76 22.33
CA VAL A 92 -2.37 1.47 23.07
C VAL A 92 -2.39 2.14 24.45
N ASN A 93 -2.78 3.41 24.51
CA ASN A 93 -2.81 4.17 25.75
C ASN A 93 -3.95 3.71 26.70
N ASP A 94 -5.17 3.58 26.18
CA ASP A 94 -6.35 3.21 26.98
C ASP A 94 -6.23 1.81 27.58
N LEU A 95 -5.67 0.88 26.84
CA LEU A 95 -5.47 -0.50 27.27
C LEU A 95 -4.09 -0.74 27.90
N GLN A 96 -3.26 0.29 28.02
CA GLN A 96 -1.90 0.23 28.59
C GLN A 96 -1.04 -0.87 27.97
N ILE A 97 -1.08 -0.99 26.63
CA ILE A 97 -0.33 -2.00 25.89
C ILE A 97 1.13 -1.57 25.76
N ASP A 98 2.03 -2.40 26.23
CA ASP A 98 3.47 -2.17 26.05
C ASP A 98 3.90 -2.54 24.64
N VAL A 99 4.26 -1.55 23.82
CA VAL A 99 4.69 -1.75 22.43
C VAL A 99 6.18 -1.49 22.24
N ARG A 100 6.98 -1.40 23.33
CA ARG A 100 8.41 -1.06 23.28
C ARG A 100 9.25 -2.04 22.46
N ASN A 101 8.85 -3.31 22.38
CA ASN A 101 9.52 -4.35 21.60
C ASN A 101 8.98 -4.46 20.18
N GLY A 102 7.95 -3.71 19.85
CA GLY A 102 7.41 -3.64 18.51
C GLY A 102 8.31 -2.87 17.55
N HIS A 103 8.19 -3.16 16.27
CA HIS A 103 8.85 -2.44 15.19
C HIS A 103 7.83 -1.90 14.19
N PHE A 104 8.20 -0.83 13.52
CA PHE A 104 7.39 -0.24 12.45
C PHE A 104 8.29 0.10 11.25
N TRP A 105 7.83 -0.24 10.06
CA TRP A 105 8.45 0.20 8.80
C TRP A 105 7.50 1.17 8.10
N GLY A 106 7.96 2.41 7.88
CA GLY A 106 7.29 3.33 6.96
C GLY A 106 7.44 2.79 5.54
N MET A 107 6.32 2.69 4.82
CA MET A 107 6.26 2.02 3.52
C MET A 107 6.94 2.81 2.42
N ASP A 108 6.88 4.14 2.48
CA ASP A 108 7.35 5.06 1.45
C ASP A 108 7.88 6.35 2.07
N GLU A 109 8.66 7.10 1.28
CA GLU A 109 8.93 8.52 1.50
C GLU A 109 9.18 9.22 0.15
N TRP A 110 8.78 10.47 0.04
CA TRP A 110 9.01 11.27 -1.15
C TRP A 110 10.50 11.57 -1.38
N TYR A 111 10.89 11.60 -2.66
CA TYR A 111 12.25 11.86 -3.06
C TYR A 111 12.32 13.05 -4.02
N LEU A 112 13.16 14.04 -3.69
CA LEU A 112 13.28 15.28 -4.43
C LEU A 112 14.70 15.83 -4.29
N ASN A 113 15.26 16.35 -5.38
CA ASN A 113 16.61 16.95 -5.38
C ASN A 113 17.68 16.02 -4.81
N ASP A 114 17.66 14.75 -5.24
CA ASP A 114 18.62 13.71 -4.87
C ASP A 114 18.67 13.33 -3.38
N GLN A 115 17.56 13.57 -2.65
CA GLN A 115 17.38 13.17 -1.25
C GLN A 115 15.89 12.95 -0.93
N GLU A 116 15.60 12.26 0.16
CA GLU A 116 14.25 12.25 0.72
C GLU A 116 13.83 13.66 1.14
N ILE A 117 12.54 13.97 1.12
CA ILE A 117 12.06 15.25 1.63
C ILE A 117 12.32 15.35 3.15
N PRO A 118 12.62 16.55 3.67
CA PRO A 118 12.87 16.70 5.10
C PRO A 118 11.61 16.36 5.91
N ILE A 119 11.79 15.78 7.09
CA ILE A 119 10.69 15.41 8.00
C ILE A 119 9.79 16.62 8.38
N THR A 120 10.25 17.83 8.20
CA THR A 120 9.45 19.05 8.40
C THR A 120 8.55 19.39 7.22
N HIS A 121 8.69 18.69 6.09
CA HIS A 121 7.87 18.92 4.91
C HIS A 121 6.43 18.47 5.13
N PRO A 122 5.41 19.25 4.69
CA PRO A 122 4.00 18.90 4.92
C PRO A 122 3.58 17.54 4.36
N LEU A 123 4.24 17.08 3.31
CA LEU A 123 3.95 15.79 2.65
C LEU A 123 4.79 14.63 3.18
N SER A 124 5.71 14.82 4.16
CA SER A 124 6.52 13.71 4.68
C SER A 124 5.65 12.66 5.33
N PHE A 125 5.83 11.41 4.89
CA PHE A 125 5.14 10.26 5.45
C PHE A 125 5.64 9.94 6.86
N ALA A 126 6.94 10.00 7.10
CA ALA A 126 7.52 9.84 8.43
C ALA A 126 6.97 10.88 9.41
N LYS A 127 6.76 12.14 8.96
CA LYS A 127 6.11 13.17 9.78
C LYS A 127 4.67 12.77 10.13
N ALA A 128 3.90 12.33 9.14
CA ALA A 128 2.50 11.96 9.35
C ALA A 128 2.37 10.79 10.33
N ASP A 129 3.20 9.75 10.22
CA ASP A 129 3.26 8.63 11.17
C ASP A 129 3.55 9.12 12.59
N LEU A 130 4.55 9.99 12.75
CA LEU A 130 4.89 10.54 14.07
C LEU A 130 3.79 11.41 14.63
N ASP A 131 3.24 12.31 13.83
CA ASP A 131 2.25 13.29 14.30
C ASP A 131 0.87 12.66 14.55
N LEU A 132 0.50 11.61 13.83
CA LEU A 132 -0.82 10.98 13.94
C LEU A 132 -0.84 9.78 14.91
N CYS A 133 0.28 9.11 15.11
CA CYS A 133 0.36 7.92 15.95
C CYS A 133 1.46 7.98 17.01
N PHE A 134 2.73 7.85 16.60
CA PHE A 134 3.80 7.50 17.52
C PHE A 134 4.07 8.56 18.59
N SER A 135 3.92 9.85 18.28
CA SER A 135 4.09 10.93 19.27
C SER A 135 3.00 10.96 20.34
N HIS A 136 1.84 10.38 20.05
CA HIS A 136 0.68 10.33 20.95
C HIS A 136 0.69 9.11 21.88
N ILE A 137 1.51 8.10 21.61
CA ILE A 137 1.66 6.96 22.52
C ILE A 137 2.43 7.42 23.79
N ASP A 138 1.94 7.04 24.96
CA ASP A 138 2.57 7.32 26.22
C ASP A 138 4.05 6.90 26.25
N LYS A 139 4.93 7.76 26.77
CA LYS A 139 6.39 7.50 26.76
C LYS A 139 6.81 6.17 27.36
N LYS A 140 6.06 5.68 28.37
CA LYS A 140 6.33 4.41 29.05
C LYS A 140 5.96 3.17 28.23
N LEU A 141 5.11 3.34 27.20
CA LEU A 141 4.58 2.28 26.34
C LEU A 141 5.22 2.28 24.94
N ARG A 142 5.73 3.44 24.54
CA ARG A 142 6.13 3.75 23.15
C ARG A 142 7.42 3.02 22.74
N MET A 143 7.45 2.59 21.47
CA MET A 143 8.66 2.11 20.81
C MET A 143 9.81 3.11 20.89
N PRO A 144 11.05 2.67 21.10
CA PRO A 144 12.22 3.51 20.94
C PRO A 144 12.36 3.92 19.47
N HIS A 145 13.02 5.05 19.22
CA HIS A 145 13.12 5.62 17.87
C HIS A 145 13.83 4.69 16.85
N GLU A 146 14.77 3.91 17.33
CA GLU A 146 15.52 2.91 16.56
C GLU A 146 14.66 1.75 16.02
N HIS A 147 13.44 1.56 16.56
CA HIS A 147 12.48 0.60 16.07
C HIS A 147 11.54 1.17 14.99
N LEU A 148 11.64 2.47 14.71
CA LEU A 148 10.88 3.16 13.66
C LEU A 148 11.76 3.27 12.41
N HIS A 149 11.55 2.36 11.47
CA HIS A 149 12.34 2.27 10.24
C HIS A 149 11.70 3.15 9.15
N PHE A 150 12.00 4.43 9.15
CA PHE A 150 11.59 5.33 8.07
C PHE A 150 12.61 5.31 6.94
N LEU A 151 12.11 5.37 5.69
CA LEU A 151 12.94 5.32 4.49
C LEU A 151 13.70 6.61 4.25
N ARG A 152 15.00 6.47 3.97
CA ARG A 152 15.90 7.52 3.53
C ARG A 152 16.86 6.95 2.49
N LYS A 153 17.44 7.82 1.65
CA LYS A 153 18.40 7.43 0.64
C LYS A 153 19.60 6.66 1.22
N ASP A 154 20.09 7.11 2.35
CA ASP A 154 21.29 6.56 2.99
C ASP A 154 21.06 5.30 3.82
N ASN A 155 19.80 4.89 4.05
CA ASN A 155 19.48 3.73 4.90
C ASN A 155 18.77 2.58 4.18
N ILE A 156 18.63 2.61 2.85
CA ILE A 156 17.90 1.59 2.09
C ILE A 156 18.40 0.17 2.41
N ASP A 157 19.71 -0.03 2.46
CA ASP A 157 20.28 -1.35 2.77
C ASP A 157 19.98 -1.79 4.20
N ALA A 158 20.10 -0.90 5.17
CA ALA A 158 19.76 -1.18 6.57
C ALA A 158 18.25 -1.46 6.74
N TYR A 159 17.40 -0.70 6.05
CA TYR A 159 15.97 -0.93 6.00
C TYR A 159 15.64 -2.33 5.46
N CYS A 160 16.25 -2.75 4.34
CA CYS A 160 16.06 -4.09 3.79
C CYS A 160 16.55 -5.19 4.75
N GLN A 161 17.69 -4.98 5.41
CA GLN A 161 18.27 -5.95 6.35
C GLN A 161 17.43 -6.10 7.61
N SER A 162 16.74 -5.06 8.05
CA SER A 162 15.89 -5.11 9.26
C SER A 162 14.77 -6.15 9.14
N TYR A 163 14.27 -6.43 7.93
CA TYR A 163 13.30 -7.50 7.67
C TYR A 163 13.89 -8.93 7.82
N ASP A 164 15.20 -9.08 7.90
CA ASP A 164 15.85 -10.36 8.19
C ASP A 164 16.11 -10.54 9.69
N GLN A 165 16.01 -9.46 10.47
CA GLN A 165 16.27 -9.46 11.92
C GLN A 165 14.98 -9.43 12.73
N VAL A 166 13.90 -8.85 12.19
CA VAL A 166 12.61 -8.65 12.84
C VAL A 166 11.52 -9.29 11.99
N ARG A 167 10.66 -10.10 12.60
CA ARG A 167 9.51 -10.70 11.90
C ARG A 167 8.51 -9.62 11.48
N CYS A 168 8.34 -9.43 10.19
CA CYS A 168 7.25 -8.61 9.66
C CYS A 168 5.96 -9.45 9.65
N LEU A 169 5.11 -9.28 10.65
CA LEU A 169 3.84 -10.00 10.73
C LEU A 169 2.85 -9.54 9.67
N LEU A 170 2.91 -8.26 9.34
CA LEU A 170 1.92 -7.64 8.49
C LEU A 170 2.54 -6.54 7.63
N MET A 171 2.24 -6.57 6.34
CA MET A 171 2.29 -5.41 5.49
C MET A 171 0.87 -4.90 5.29
N GLN A 172 0.56 -3.74 5.85
CA GLN A 172 -0.71 -3.08 5.66
C GLN A 172 -0.58 -2.01 4.59
N GLY A 173 -1.55 -1.87 3.69
CA GLY A 173 -1.47 -0.86 2.65
C GLY A 173 -2.83 -0.48 2.06
N GLY A 174 -2.85 0.64 1.38
CA GLY A 174 -3.94 1.03 0.48
C GLY A 174 -3.67 0.58 -0.96
N GLN A 175 -4.60 0.92 -1.84
CA GLN A 175 -4.45 0.72 -3.27
C GLN A 175 -4.54 2.06 -3.99
N GLY A 176 -3.49 2.43 -4.71
CA GLY A 176 -3.49 3.63 -5.53
C GLY A 176 -4.25 3.48 -6.86
N GLU A 177 -4.46 4.61 -7.53
CA GLU A 177 -5.18 4.70 -8.82
C GLU A 177 -4.56 3.83 -9.91
N VAL A 178 -3.23 3.68 -9.93
CA VAL A 178 -2.50 2.85 -10.90
C VAL A 178 -2.52 1.36 -10.54
N LYS A 179 -3.21 0.99 -9.45
CA LYS A 179 -3.37 -0.39 -8.95
C LYS A 179 -2.05 -0.96 -8.41
N HIS A 180 -1.36 -0.16 -7.62
CA HIS A 180 -0.14 -0.51 -6.89
C HIS A 180 -0.41 -0.70 -5.38
N TRP A 181 0.54 -1.29 -4.68
CA TRP A 181 0.74 -1.13 -3.24
C TRP A 181 2.06 -0.39 -3.01
N ALA A 182 2.17 0.39 -1.92
CA ALA A 182 3.29 1.32 -1.79
C ALA A 182 3.43 2.15 -3.08
N PHE A 183 4.61 2.64 -3.41
CA PHE A 183 4.87 3.21 -4.73
C PHE A 183 5.48 2.18 -5.71
N ASN A 184 5.07 0.92 -5.62
CA ASN A 184 5.41 -0.09 -6.63
C ASN A 184 4.57 0.11 -7.89
N ASP A 185 4.81 1.23 -8.58
CA ASP A 185 4.17 1.57 -9.84
C ASP A 185 4.55 0.59 -10.97
N PRO A 186 3.70 0.43 -11.99
CA PRO A 186 4.12 -0.21 -13.23
C PRO A 186 5.36 0.49 -13.81
N LEU A 187 6.25 -0.27 -14.43
CA LEU A 187 7.48 0.29 -14.96
C LEU A 187 7.26 1.09 -16.25
N LYS A 188 8.25 1.91 -16.60
CA LYS A 188 8.29 2.61 -17.87
C LYS A 188 8.39 1.62 -19.03
N ARG A 189 7.80 2.02 -20.15
CA ARG A 189 7.85 1.32 -21.42
C ARG A 189 9.12 1.69 -22.17
N GLU A 190 10.26 1.19 -21.71
CA GLU A 190 11.58 1.50 -22.28
C GLU A 190 12.54 0.32 -22.15
N GLY A 191 13.62 0.34 -22.92
CA GLY A 191 14.68 -0.65 -22.86
C GLY A 191 14.14 -2.08 -23.04
N ALA A 192 14.46 -2.96 -22.11
CA ALA A 192 14.02 -4.37 -22.14
C ALA A 192 12.48 -4.50 -22.06
N TYR A 193 11.80 -3.48 -21.53
CA TYR A 193 10.35 -3.48 -21.34
C TYR A 193 9.59 -2.63 -22.38
N GLN A 194 10.23 -2.36 -23.55
CA GLN A 194 9.61 -1.56 -24.62
C GLN A 194 8.34 -2.23 -25.20
N ASP A 195 8.35 -3.54 -25.38
CA ASP A 195 7.28 -4.28 -26.06
C ASP A 195 6.38 -5.08 -25.12
N GLN A 196 6.89 -5.45 -23.95
CA GLN A 196 6.16 -6.16 -22.89
C GLN A 196 6.58 -5.62 -21.53
N PRO A 197 5.67 -5.54 -20.54
CA PRO A 197 6.07 -5.24 -19.18
C PRO A 197 6.95 -6.37 -18.62
N PRO A 198 7.70 -6.14 -17.53
CA PRO A 198 8.43 -7.21 -16.86
C PRO A 198 7.48 -8.35 -16.49
N SER A 199 7.98 -9.57 -16.56
CA SER A 199 7.23 -10.71 -16.05
C SER A 199 6.94 -10.53 -14.54
N PRO A 200 5.90 -11.18 -14.00
CA PRO A 200 5.64 -11.18 -12.56
C PRO A 200 6.85 -11.57 -11.73
N GLU A 201 7.62 -12.55 -12.18
CA GLU A 201 8.84 -13.01 -11.51
C GLU A 201 9.95 -11.96 -11.51
N GLU A 202 10.16 -11.25 -12.63
CA GLU A 202 11.14 -10.17 -12.72
C GLU A 202 10.74 -9.00 -11.82
N TYR A 203 9.47 -8.60 -11.83
CA TYR A 203 8.98 -7.52 -11.00
C TYR A 203 9.12 -7.84 -9.50
N ARG A 204 8.84 -9.08 -9.08
CA ARG A 204 8.99 -9.53 -7.68
C ARG A 204 10.43 -9.54 -7.16
N LYS A 205 11.43 -9.48 -8.04
CA LYS A 205 12.85 -9.35 -7.64
C LYS A 205 13.25 -7.91 -7.29
N LEU A 206 12.39 -6.94 -7.51
CA LEU A 206 12.68 -5.55 -7.17
C LEU A 206 12.71 -5.39 -5.66
N ARG A 207 13.78 -4.77 -5.17
CA ARG A 207 13.98 -4.44 -3.74
C ARG A 207 13.48 -3.02 -3.45
N THR A 208 13.51 -2.65 -2.19
CA THR A 208 13.34 -1.27 -1.75
C THR A 208 14.29 -0.36 -2.52
N ARG A 209 13.76 0.72 -3.10
CA ARG A 209 14.49 1.52 -4.09
C ARG A 209 13.88 2.90 -4.28
N ILE A 210 14.64 3.79 -4.91
CA ILE A 210 14.14 5.05 -5.48
C ILE A 210 13.43 4.71 -6.80
N VAL A 211 12.25 5.31 -7.00
CA VAL A 211 11.38 5.07 -8.18
C VAL A 211 10.92 6.38 -8.80
N ASP A 212 10.78 6.39 -10.12
CA ASP A 212 9.96 7.38 -10.80
C ASP A 212 8.48 6.97 -10.65
N LEU A 213 7.61 7.96 -10.45
CA LEU A 213 6.20 7.73 -10.24
C LEU A 213 5.41 7.85 -11.55
N HIS A 214 4.45 6.95 -11.71
CA HIS A 214 3.50 7.00 -12.82
C HIS A 214 2.67 8.30 -12.76
N PRO A 215 2.36 8.94 -13.90
CA PRO A 215 1.53 10.16 -13.91
C PRO A 215 0.19 10.05 -13.18
N MET A 216 -0.46 8.88 -13.18
CA MET A 216 -1.67 8.63 -12.39
C MET A 216 -1.42 8.75 -10.90
N THR A 217 -0.30 8.21 -10.41
CA THR A 217 0.12 8.30 -9.01
C THR A 217 0.36 9.74 -8.59
N ILE A 218 1.01 10.53 -9.43
CA ILE A 218 1.27 11.95 -9.17
C ILE A 218 -0.07 12.73 -9.10
N ILE A 219 -0.97 12.53 -10.07
CA ILE A 219 -2.29 13.20 -10.12
C ILE A 219 -3.15 12.80 -8.92
N GLN A 220 -3.16 11.53 -8.56
CA GLN A 220 -3.87 11.06 -7.36
C GLN A 220 -3.38 11.82 -6.12
N ASN A 221 -2.07 11.84 -5.88
CA ASN A 221 -1.50 12.50 -4.72
C ASN A 221 -1.64 14.03 -4.76
N ALA A 222 -1.66 14.64 -5.94
CA ALA A 222 -2.02 16.06 -6.08
C ALA A 222 -3.45 16.31 -5.59
N ARG A 223 -4.40 15.43 -5.95
CA ARG A 223 -5.80 15.53 -5.53
C ARG A 223 -5.98 15.28 -4.03
N THR A 224 -5.36 14.25 -3.49
CA THR A 224 -5.59 13.82 -2.09
C THR A 224 -4.79 14.61 -1.06
N SER A 225 -3.57 15.02 -1.41
CA SER A 225 -2.62 15.60 -0.44
C SER A 225 -1.96 16.90 -0.93
N GLY A 226 -1.86 17.12 -2.24
CA GLY A 226 -1.20 18.27 -2.83
C GLY A 226 -2.08 19.50 -3.02
N GLY A 227 -3.31 19.52 -2.50
CA GLY A 227 -4.25 20.64 -2.67
C GLY A 227 -4.74 20.84 -4.12
N GLY A 228 -4.68 19.80 -4.95
CA GLY A 228 -4.99 19.86 -6.38
C GLY A 228 -3.84 20.38 -7.25
N VAL A 229 -2.72 20.77 -6.65
CA VAL A 229 -1.58 21.37 -7.34
C VAL A 229 -0.55 20.28 -7.66
N VAL A 230 -0.44 19.88 -8.92
CA VAL A 230 0.44 18.79 -9.38
C VAL A 230 1.91 19.07 -9.04
N SER A 231 2.37 20.32 -9.15
CA SER A 231 3.76 20.70 -8.83
C SER A 231 4.12 20.62 -7.34
N ASN A 232 3.15 20.43 -6.45
CA ASN A 232 3.43 20.19 -5.04
C ASN A 232 3.84 18.74 -4.76
N VAL A 233 3.62 17.83 -5.71
CA VAL A 233 3.91 16.39 -5.54
C VAL A 233 5.22 16.06 -6.21
N PRO A 234 6.21 15.49 -5.49
CA PRO A 234 7.43 15.00 -6.11
C PRO A 234 7.14 13.91 -7.16
N SER A 235 7.96 13.86 -8.20
CA SER A 235 7.84 12.85 -9.26
C SER A 235 8.58 11.56 -8.94
N GLN A 236 9.26 11.50 -7.81
CA GLN A 236 10.03 10.35 -7.34
C GLN A 236 9.73 10.05 -5.88
N ALA A 237 9.96 8.81 -5.48
CA ALA A 237 9.83 8.35 -4.10
C ALA A 237 10.86 7.25 -3.79
N ILE A 238 11.10 7.00 -2.50
CA ILE A 238 11.72 5.77 -2.01
C ILE A 238 10.58 4.87 -1.57
N THR A 239 10.55 3.61 -1.98
CA THR A 239 9.44 2.70 -1.69
C THR A 239 9.93 1.32 -1.28
N VAL A 240 9.23 0.68 -0.34
CA VAL A 240 9.44 -0.73 -0.01
C VAL A 240 9.23 -1.59 -1.25
N GLY A 241 10.15 -2.52 -1.49
CA GLY A 241 10.08 -3.38 -2.68
C GLY A 241 9.24 -4.65 -2.50
N PRO A 242 8.91 -5.31 -3.61
CA PRO A 242 8.32 -6.64 -3.56
C PRO A 242 9.11 -7.65 -2.73
N VAL A 243 10.45 -7.65 -2.80
CA VAL A 243 11.29 -8.58 -2.03
C VAL A 243 11.00 -8.47 -0.52
N GLU A 244 10.92 -7.26 0.00
CA GLU A 244 10.61 -7.00 1.41
C GLU A 244 9.13 -7.29 1.70
N THR A 245 8.21 -6.99 0.77
CA THR A 245 6.78 -7.33 0.90
C THR A 245 6.55 -8.83 1.09
N TRP A 246 7.29 -9.69 0.35
CA TRP A 246 7.15 -11.14 0.48
C TRP A 246 7.76 -11.72 1.76
N LYS A 247 8.45 -10.92 2.57
CA LYS A 247 8.88 -11.31 3.94
C LYS A 247 7.76 -11.13 4.98
N ALA A 248 6.71 -10.37 4.67
CA ALA A 248 5.56 -10.26 5.55
C ALA A 248 4.76 -11.57 5.60
N GLU A 249 4.32 -11.98 6.78
CA GLU A 249 3.50 -13.18 6.94
C GLU A 249 2.09 -13.01 6.37
N LYS A 250 1.62 -11.77 6.32
CA LYS A 250 0.33 -11.37 5.74
C LYS A 250 0.46 -10.03 5.03
N VAL A 251 -0.22 -9.89 3.90
CA VAL A 251 -0.48 -8.60 3.25
C VAL A 251 -1.96 -8.24 3.43
N SER A 252 -2.24 -7.07 3.98
CA SER A 252 -3.59 -6.58 4.27
C SER A 252 -3.84 -5.26 3.57
N ILE A 253 -4.72 -5.26 2.59
CA ILE A 253 -5.05 -4.09 1.78
C ILE A 253 -6.39 -3.52 2.23
N TRP A 254 -6.41 -2.20 2.49
CA TRP A 254 -7.56 -1.47 3.00
C TRP A 254 -8.02 -0.44 1.98
N HIS A 255 -9.32 -0.50 1.62
CA HIS A 255 -9.92 0.34 0.58
C HIS A 255 -11.22 0.95 1.10
N ALA A 256 -11.13 2.18 1.58
CA ALA A 256 -12.30 2.91 2.10
C ALA A 256 -13.28 3.35 1.01
N GLY A 257 -12.84 3.42 -0.27
CA GLY A 257 -13.67 3.87 -1.38
C GLY A 257 -13.94 5.36 -1.41
N GLN A 258 -13.40 6.13 -0.48
CA GLN A 258 -13.64 7.57 -0.36
C GLN A 258 -13.03 8.43 -1.48
N HIS A 259 -12.17 7.83 -2.30
CA HIS A 259 -11.40 8.53 -3.34
C HIS A 259 -11.81 8.10 -4.75
N ASP A 260 -13.04 7.66 -4.94
CA ASP A 260 -13.64 7.37 -6.24
C ASP A 260 -12.81 6.45 -7.14
N ASN A 261 -12.27 5.36 -6.56
CA ASN A 261 -11.60 4.31 -7.33
C ASN A 261 -12.38 2.97 -7.30
N PRO A 262 -13.66 2.97 -7.72
CA PRO A 262 -14.50 1.77 -7.65
C PRO A 262 -13.99 0.65 -8.54
N PHE A 263 -13.31 0.98 -9.62
CA PHE A 263 -12.77 0.01 -10.56
C PHE A 263 -11.54 -0.72 -10.01
N GLY A 264 -10.68 -0.02 -9.25
CA GLY A 264 -9.42 -0.59 -8.76
C GLY A 264 -9.63 -1.84 -7.92
N LEU A 265 -10.48 -1.78 -6.90
CA LEU A 265 -10.81 -2.92 -6.05
C LEU A 265 -11.35 -4.11 -6.86
N ARG A 266 -12.28 -3.86 -7.78
CA ARG A 266 -12.88 -4.89 -8.63
C ARG A 266 -11.86 -5.60 -9.51
N LEU A 267 -11.00 -4.82 -10.18
CA LEU A 267 -9.97 -5.37 -11.06
C LEU A 267 -8.96 -6.22 -10.30
N THR A 268 -8.41 -5.67 -9.21
CA THR A 268 -7.33 -6.34 -8.48
C THR A 268 -7.82 -7.59 -7.76
N THR A 269 -8.99 -7.55 -7.12
CA THR A 269 -9.57 -8.74 -6.48
C THR A 269 -9.91 -9.84 -7.50
N LEU A 270 -10.41 -9.48 -8.68
CA LEU A 270 -10.65 -10.42 -9.77
C LEU A 270 -9.36 -11.07 -10.24
N MET A 271 -8.32 -10.26 -10.50
CA MET A 271 -7.03 -10.77 -10.98
C MET A 271 -6.35 -11.67 -9.95
N ILE A 272 -6.36 -11.28 -8.66
CA ILE A 272 -5.80 -12.10 -7.58
C ILE A 272 -6.57 -13.41 -7.42
N SER A 273 -7.89 -13.35 -7.41
CA SER A 273 -8.74 -14.54 -7.26
C SER A 273 -8.55 -15.54 -8.40
N LYS A 274 -8.48 -15.04 -9.64
CA LYS A 274 -8.27 -15.87 -10.84
C LYS A 274 -6.79 -16.22 -11.12
N HIS A 275 -5.89 -15.80 -10.24
CA HIS A 275 -4.44 -16.00 -10.40
C HIS A 275 -3.90 -15.51 -11.74
N LEU A 276 -4.16 -14.22 -12.03
CA LEU A 276 -3.75 -13.51 -13.23
C LEU A 276 -2.72 -12.41 -12.90
N PRO A 277 -1.52 -12.75 -12.42
CA PRO A 277 -0.52 -11.75 -12.07
C PRO A 277 -0.01 -11.03 -13.32
N ASP A 278 0.05 -9.70 -13.27
CA ASP A 278 0.54 -8.85 -14.37
C ASP A 278 1.18 -7.58 -13.78
N SER A 279 2.41 -7.28 -14.16
CA SER A 279 3.15 -6.13 -13.62
C SER A 279 2.65 -4.77 -14.11
N ALA A 280 1.77 -4.72 -15.11
CA ALA A 280 1.02 -3.51 -15.44
C ALA A 280 -0.11 -3.21 -14.42
N VAL A 281 -0.39 -4.16 -13.53
CA VAL A 281 -1.26 -4.04 -12.36
C VAL A 281 -0.50 -4.63 -11.18
N PRO A 282 0.47 -3.92 -10.59
CA PRO A 282 1.37 -4.51 -9.60
C PRO A 282 0.64 -5.17 -8.43
N MET A 283 -0.50 -4.63 -7.98
CA MET A 283 -1.33 -5.24 -6.95
C MET A 283 -1.73 -6.69 -7.28
N SER A 284 -1.89 -7.02 -8.57
CA SER A 284 -2.26 -8.39 -8.99
C SER A 284 -1.17 -9.44 -8.70
N LEU A 285 0.08 -9.00 -8.51
CA LEU A 285 1.20 -9.89 -8.15
C LEU A 285 1.02 -10.54 -6.79
N LEU A 286 0.18 -9.94 -5.92
CA LEU A 286 -0.20 -10.52 -4.63
C LEU A 286 -0.95 -11.86 -4.78
N ALA A 287 -1.39 -12.23 -6.00
CA ALA A 287 -1.94 -13.56 -6.28
C ALA A 287 -1.00 -14.71 -5.87
N ASP A 288 0.31 -14.46 -5.86
CA ASP A 288 1.35 -15.42 -5.49
C ASP A 288 1.78 -15.34 -4.02
N HIS A 289 1.27 -14.37 -3.26
CA HIS A 289 1.54 -14.29 -1.82
C HIS A 289 0.63 -15.28 -1.06
N PRO A 290 1.16 -16.04 -0.08
CA PRO A 290 0.42 -17.14 0.58
C PRO A 290 -0.74 -16.66 1.46
N ASN A 291 -0.75 -15.40 1.90
CA ASN A 291 -1.74 -14.87 2.83
C ASN A 291 -2.05 -13.40 2.54
N VAL A 292 -3.10 -13.17 1.80
CA VAL A 292 -3.56 -11.83 1.38
C VAL A 292 -4.98 -11.60 1.88
N GLN A 293 -5.22 -10.43 2.42
CA GLN A 293 -6.55 -9.98 2.80
C GLN A 293 -6.85 -8.63 2.16
N PHE A 294 -8.00 -8.53 1.49
CA PHE A 294 -8.56 -7.27 1.03
C PHE A 294 -9.74 -6.88 1.93
N ASN A 295 -9.74 -5.64 2.37
CA ASN A 295 -10.74 -5.06 3.24
C ASN A 295 -11.35 -3.86 2.54
N PHE A 296 -12.68 -3.77 2.49
CA PHE A 296 -13.31 -2.62 1.88
C PHE A 296 -14.55 -2.14 2.66
N TYR A 297 -14.78 -0.84 2.57
CA TYR A 297 -16.02 -0.23 3.05
C TYR A 297 -17.11 -0.43 1.99
N ARG A 298 -18.15 -1.22 2.30
CA ARG A 298 -19.18 -1.63 1.35
C ARG A 298 -19.90 -0.44 0.68
N PRO A 299 -20.37 0.58 1.43
CA PRO A 299 -20.98 1.74 0.79
C PRO A 299 -20.04 2.56 -0.09
N GLY A 300 -18.74 2.49 0.18
CA GLY A 300 -17.70 3.21 -0.59
C GLY A 300 -17.26 2.52 -1.87
N ILE A 301 -17.79 1.32 -2.21
CA ILE A 301 -17.34 0.60 -3.41
C ILE A 301 -17.75 1.31 -4.71
N GLY A 302 -18.77 2.16 -4.66
CA GLY A 302 -19.23 2.95 -5.81
C GLY A 302 -19.70 2.14 -7.02
N THR A 303 -19.93 2.82 -8.12
CA THR A 303 -20.30 2.22 -9.42
C THR A 303 -19.20 2.43 -10.46
N CYS A 304 -19.08 1.47 -11.40
CA CYS A 304 -18.24 1.61 -12.59
C CYS A 304 -19.07 2.06 -13.82
N ALA A 305 -20.35 2.33 -13.65
CA ALA A 305 -21.17 2.89 -14.72
C ALA A 305 -20.71 4.32 -15.07
N ALA A 306 -20.64 4.63 -16.35
CA ALA A 306 -20.39 6.00 -16.78
C ALA A 306 -21.68 6.80 -16.66
N GLU A 307 -21.74 7.71 -15.69
CA GLU A 307 -22.91 8.56 -15.42
C GLU A 307 -22.46 10.02 -15.28
N MET A 308 -23.31 10.95 -15.77
CA MET A 308 -23.13 12.36 -15.48
C MET A 308 -23.73 12.67 -14.12
N HIS A 309 -22.97 13.33 -13.26
CA HIS A 309 -23.35 13.72 -11.90
C HIS A 309 -23.76 15.19 -11.85
#